data_32eede97956379d16a5b0f695d42c411
#
_entry.id   32eede97956379d16a5b0f695d42c411
#
_cell.length_a   1.000
_cell.length_b   1.000
_cell.length_c   1.000
_cell.angle_alpha   90.00
_cell.angle_beta   90.00
_cell.angle_gamma   90.00
#
_symmetry.space_group_name_H-M   'P 1'
#
loop_
_entity.id
_entity.type
_entity.pdbx_description
1 polymer ?
#
loop_
_entity_poly.entity_id
_entity_poly.type
_entity_poly.pdbx_seq_one_letter_code
_entity_poly.pdbx_strand_id
1 'polypeptide(L)'
;MKIVIIGASGTIGTAVAAQLAQRHEIIAVGSRSGTHQADMGDIAQVRALFQRIGKVDAVVVTAGKLHFGPLAEFTPEQFQLGLDSKLMGQVNVALVAQEYLNDGGSITLTSGIVAEQPIRFGAAASMTNAAVEGFVRGAAIELQRGVRINVVSPTVLAESLESYGPFFYGFEPAAASRVALAYSRSVEGAQTGQVYKVW
;
A
#
# COMPACT_ATOMS: atom_id res chain seq x y z
N MET A 1 13.38 10.77 -10.17
CA MET A 1 12.68 10.97 -8.89
C MET A 1 13.35 10.13 -7.81
N LYS A 2 13.29 10.57 -6.57
CA LYS A 2 13.68 9.83 -5.38
C LYS A 2 12.41 9.24 -4.75
N ILE A 3 12.30 7.91 -4.72
CA ILE A 3 11.06 7.18 -4.36
C ILE A 3 11.32 6.29 -3.15
N VAL A 4 10.52 6.45 -2.10
CA VAL A 4 10.51 5.56 -0.94
C VAL A 4 9.50 4.45 -1.16
N ILE A 5 9.90 3.18 -0.99
CA ILE A 5 9.00 2.02 -1.06
C ILE A 5 9.00 1.32 0.30
N ILE A 6 7.90 1.42 1.03
CA ILE A 6 7.67 0.72 2.30
C ILE A 6 7.06 -0.65 2.00
N GLY A 7 7.72 -1.71 2.45
CA GLY A 7 7.40 -3.09 2.09
C GLY A 7 8.11 -3.56 0.82
N ALA A 8 9.25 -2.97 0.47
CA ALA A 8 10.01 -3.23 -0.75
C ALA A 8 10.47 -4.70 -0.93
N SER A 9 10.56 -5.48 0.16
CA SER A 9 10.94 -6.90 0.12
C SER A 9 9.77 -7.87 -0.06
N GLY A 10 8.52 -7.39 -0.02
CA GLY A 10 7.33 -8.20 -0.28
C GLY A 10 7.14 -8.47 -1.78
N THR A 11 6.21 -9.37 -2.14
CA THR A 11 5.94 -9.76 -3.53
C THR A 11 5.63 -8.55 -4.42
N ILE A 12 4.67 -7.70 -4.03
CA ILE A 12 4.35 -6.47 -4.76
C ILE A 12 5.54 -5.50 -4.71
N GLY A 13 6.12 -5.28 -3.51
CA GLY A 13 7.19 -4.31 -3.31
C GLY A 13 8.41 -4.58 -4.18
N THR A 14 8.81 -5.84 -4.31
CA THR A 14 9.92 -6.25 -5.19
C THR A 14 9.63 -5.94 -6.66
N ALA A 15 8.43 -6.26 -7.14
CA ALA A 15 8.04 -5.98 -8.51
C ALA A 15 7.95 -4.46 -8.78
N VAL A 16 7.41 -3.68 -7.85
CA VAL A 16 7.33 -2.21 -7.93
C VAL A 16 8.73 -1.60 -7.92
N ALA A 17 9.61 -2.06 -7.03
CA ALA A 17 10.99 -1.59 -6.98
C ALA A 17 11.73 -1.86 -8.30
N ALA A 18 11.62 -3.07 -8.85
CA ALA A 18 12.22 -3.42 -10.14
C ALA A 18 11.67 -2.57 -11.30
N GLN A 19 10.37 -2.31 -11.32
CA GLN A 19 9.72 -1.50 -12.35
C GLN A 19 10.16 -0.03 -12.30
N LEU A 20 10.20 0.57 -11.12
CA LEU A 20 10.53 1.98 -10.94
C LEU A 20 12.04 2.26 -10.97
N ALA A 21 12.89 1.32 -10.55
CA ALA A 21 14.35 1.46 -10.56
C ALA A 21 14.93 1.65 -11.96
N GLN A 22 14.20 1.30 -13.02
CA GLN A 22 14.63 1.54 -14.40
C GLN A 22 14.78 3.04 -14.71
N ARG A 23 14.12 3.92 -13.98
CA ARG A 23 14.05 5.37 -14.26
C ARG A 23 14.26 6.24 -13.02
N HIS A 24 14.29 5.66 -11.82
CA HIS A 24 14.23 6.40 -10.56
C HIS A 24 15.18 5.82 -9.50
N GLU A 25 15.57 6.65 -8.55
CA GLU A 25 16.27 6.23 -7.34
C GLU A 25 15.27 5.61 -6.34
N ILE A 26 15.53 4.38 -5.89
CA ILE A 26 14.67 3.66 -4.95
C ILE A 26 15.30 3.58 -3.59
N ILE A 27 14.54 4.02 -2.58
CA ILE A 27 14.86 3.82 -1.16
C ILE A 27 13.96 2.71 -0.62
N ALA A 28 14.55 1.54 -0.42
CA ALA A 28 13.85 0.37 0.09
C ALA A 28 13.70 0.44 1.62
N VAL A 29 12.47 0.34 2.11
CA VAL A 29 12.11 0.35 3.54
C VAL A 29 11.32 -0.89 3.90
N GLY A 30 11.67 -1.53 5.01
CA GLY A 30 10.91 -2.63 5.60
C GLY A 30 10.94 -2.57 7.12
N SER A 31 10.16 -3.40 7.79
CA SER A 31 10.19 -3.47 9.25
C SER A 31 11.44 -4.17 9.80
N ARG A 32 12.03 -5.08 9.02
CA ARG A 32 13.20 -5.90 9.40
C ARG A 32 14.26 -6.02 8.30
N SER A 33 14.03 -5.40 7.16
CA SER A 33 14.89 -5.49 5.97
C SER A 33 14.85 -4.19 5.16
N GLY A 34 15.73 -4.05 4.16
CA GLY A 34 15.82 -2.85 3.34
C GLY A 34 16.97 -1.92 3.77
N THR A 35 17.18 -0.85 3.01
CA THR A 35 18.20 0.17 3.29
C THR A 35 17.89 0.93 4.59
N HIS A 36 16.61 1.08 4.89
CA HIS A 36 16.09 1.66 6.13
C HIS A 36 15.07 0.74 6.76
N GLN A 37 14.94 0.83 8.09
CA GLN A 37 13.96 0.05 8.83
C GLN A 37 13.04 0.98 9.63
N ALA A 38 11.74 0.70 9.58
CA ALA A 38 10.71 1.34 10.39
C ALA A 38 9.44 0.48 10.43
N ASP A 39 8.76 0.47 11.57
CA ASP A 39 7.40 -0.04 11.68
C ASP A 39 6.43 1.10 11.31
N MET A 40 5.66 0.92 10.24
CA MET A 40 4.68 1.92 9.80
C MET A 40 3.49 2.05 10.76
N GLY A 41 3.24 1.06 11.61
CA GLY A 41 2.24 1.16 12.69
C GLY A 41 2.64 2.15 13.78
N ASP A 42 3.92 2.46 13.91
CA ASP A 42 4.46 3.45 14.86
C ASP A 42 4.79 4.77 14.13
N ILE A 43 3.93 5.77 14.30
CA ILE A 43 4.10 7.08 13.64
C ILE A 43 5.41 7.79 14.03
N ALA A 44 5.96 7.53 15.23
CA ALA A 44 7.22 8.10 15.66
C ALA A 44 8.39 7.52 14.86
N GLN A 45 8.37 6.20 14.58
CA GLN A 45 9.36 5.56 13.71
C GLN A 45 9.24 6.04 12.26
N VAL A 46 8.01 6.23 11.76
CA VAL A 46 7.77 6.80 10.42
C VAL A 46 8.36 8.22 10.35
N ARG A 47 8.12 9.06 11.34
CA ARG A 47 8.69 10.42 11.40
C ARG A 47 10.21 10.42 11.44
N ALA A 48 10.82 9.58 12.29
CA ALA A 48 12.26 9.43 12.37
C ALA A 48 12.87 8.89 11.05
N LEU A 49 12.15 8.02 10.35
CA LEU A 49 12.55 7.53 9.02
C LEU A 49 12.65 8.69 8.02
N PHE A 50 11.59 9.50 7.88
CA PHE A 50 11.58 10.61 6.92
C PHE A 50 12.55 11.74 7.30
N GLN A 51 12.79 11.98 8.58
CA GLN A 51 13.84 12.90 9.04
C GLN A 51 15.23 12.47 8.54
N ARG A 52 15.53 11.17 8.53
CA ARG A 52 16.81 10.64 8.01
C ARG A 52 16.90 10.66 6.48
N ILE A 53 15.79 10.38 5.79
CA ILE A 53 15.76 10.32 4.33
C ILE A 53 15.74 11.73 3.70
N GLY A 54 15.07 12.68 4.35
CA GLY A 54 14.84 14.03 3.85
C GLY A 54 13.77 14.09 2.77
N LYS A 55 13.82 15.08 1.89
CA LYS A 55 12.84 15.29 0.82
C LYS A 55 12.86 14.18 -0.23
N VAL A 56 11.65 13.83 -0.72
CA VAL A 56 11.42 12.78 -1.72
C VAL A 56 10.34 13.21 -2.72
N ASP A 57 10.27 12.53 -3.86
CA ASP A 57 9.30 12.83 -4.91
C ASP A 57 8.06 11.92 -4.84
N ALA A 58 8.23 10.69 -4.35
CA ALA A 58 7.13 9.77 -4.20
C ALA A 58 7.31 8.80 -3.02
N VAL A 59 6.18 8.37 -2.47
CA VAL A 59 6.11 7.34 -1.43
C VAL A 59 5.12 6.27 -1.85
N VAL A 60 5.57 5.01 -1.82
CA VAL A 60 4.77 3.83 -2.14
C VAL A 60 4.70 2.93 -0.91
N VAL A 61 3.50 2.46 -0.56
CA VAL A 61 3.30 1.51 0.54
C VAL A 61 2.70 0.22 0.01
N THR A 62 3.46 -0.87 0.11
CA THR A 62 3.06 -2.22 -0.30
C THR A 62 3.00 -3.20 0.87
N ALA A 63 3.01 -2.68 2.10
CA ALA A 63 3.00 -3.45 3.34
C ALA A 63 1.64 -3.39 4.04
N GLY A 64 1.42 -4.33 4.94
CA GLY A 64 0.23 -4.41 5.79
C GLY A 64 -0.20 -5.86 6.03
N LYS A 65 -0.58 -6.18 7.27
CA LYS A 65 -1.03 -7.51 7.69
C LYS A 65 -2.55 -7.53 7.78
N LEU A 66 -3.13 -8.69 7.51
CA LEU A 66 -4.55 -8.95 7.65
C LEU A 66 -4.75 -10.35 8.26
N HIS A 67 -5.87 -10.55 8.93
CA HIS A 67 -6.32 -11.86 9.36
C HIS A 67 -7.43 -12.36 8.44
N PHE A 68 -7.41 -13.67 8.13
CA PHE A 68 -8.43 -14.38 7.38
C PHE A 68 -8.96 -15.53 8.23
N GLY A 69 -10.28 -15.71 8.28
CA GLY A 69 -10.90 -16.77 9.06
C GLY A 69 -12.43 -16.69 9.06
N PRO A 70 -13.12 -17.73 9.59
CA PRO A 70 -14.58 -17.73 9.72
C PRO A 70 -15.05 -16.57 10.60
N LEU A 71 -16.05 -15.81 10.15
CA LEU A 71 -16.54 -14.63 10.89
C LEU A 71 -17.02 -14.99 12.31
N ALA A 72 -17.60 -16.18 12.49
CA ALA A 72 -18.07 -16.65 13.80
C ALA A 72 -16.95 -16.90 14.81
N GLU A 73 -15.70 -17.02 14.35
CA GLU A 73 -14.51 -17.28 15.18
C GLU A 73 -13.63 -16.04 15.33
N PHE A 74 -14.00 -14.93 14.68
CA PHE A 74 -13.23 -13.68 14.76
C PHE A 74 -13.30 -13.07 16.15
N THR A 75 -12.16 -12.61 16.62
CA THR A 75 -12.05 -11.77 17.82
C THR A 75 -11.81 -10.30 17.45
N PRO A 76 -12.11 -9.34 18.35
CA PRO A 76 -11.78 -7.94 18.13
C PRO A 76 -10.30 -7.70 17.80
N GLU A 77 -9.39 -8.45 18.43
CA GLU A 77 -7.94 -8.32 18.24
C GLU A 77 -7.51 -8.73 16.80
N GLN A 78 -8.20 -9.70 16.20
CA GLN A 78 -7.95 -10.12 14.81
C GLN A 78 -8.38 -9.04 13.81
N PHE A 79 -9.47 -8.30 14.09
CA PHE A 79 -9.81 -7.08 13.34
C PHE A 79 -8.78 -5.98 13.57
N GLN A 80 -8.38 -5.77 14.83
CA GLN A 80 -7.42 -4.73 15.21
C GLN A 80 -6.09 -4.90 14.49
N LEU A 81 -5.63 -6.13 14.25
CA LEU A 81 -4.42 -6.40 13.47
C LEU A 81 -4.44 -5.70 12.09
N GLY A 82 -5.56 -5.79 11.38
CA GLY A 82 -5.73 -5.14 10.07
C GLY A 82 -5.82 -3.62 10.20
N LEU A 83 -6.56 -3.15 11.20
CA LEU A 83 -6.71 -1.72 11.47
C LEU A 83 -5.38 -1.06 11.80
N ASP A 84 -4.59 -1.63 12.70
CA ASP A 84 -3.31 -1.04 13.12
C ASP A 84 -2.24 -1.16 12.03
N SER A 85 -2.11 -2.35 11.44
CA SER A 85 -1.04 -2.63 10.48
C SER A 85 -1.35 -2.06 9.09
N LYS A 86 -2.46 -2.50 8.46
CA LYS A 86 -2.71 -2.16 7.06
C LYS A 86 -3.41 -0.82 6.89
N LEU A 87 -4.38 -0.46 7.74
CA LEU A 87 -5.04 0.83 7.62
C LEU A 87 -4.18 1.94 8.24
N MET A 88 -4.02 1.94 9.56
CA MET A 88 -3.32 3.02 10.26
C MET A 88 -1.85 3.10 9.89
N GLY A 89 -1.19 1.96 9.61
CA GLY A 89 0.17 1.99 9.11
C GLY A 89 0.31 2.81 7.82
N GLN A 90 -0.58 2.62 6.85
CA GLN A 90 -0.59 3.40 5.61
C GLN A 90 -1.02 4.86 5.83
N VAL A 91 -1.98 5.11 6.72
CA VAL A 91 -2.41 6.46 7.11
C VAL A 91 -1.25 7.21 7.78
N ASN A 92 -0.53 6.60 8.72
CA ASN A 92 0.64 7.19 9.37
C ASN A 92 1.71 7.62 8.36
N VAL A 93 1.97 6.74 7.38
CA VAL A 93 2.91 7.08 6.30
C VAL A 93 2.43 8.27 5.49
N ALA A 94 1.16 8.33 5.11
CA ALA A 94 0.61 9.44 4.34
C ALA A 94 0.65 10.77 5.13
N LEU A 95 0.29 10.73 6.42
CA LEU A 95 0.32 11.89 7.32
C LEU A 95 1.72 12.49 7.46
N VAL A 96 2.74 11.64 7.58
CA VAL A 96 4.12 12.12 7.72
C VAL A 96 4.71 12.48 6.36
N ALA A 97 4.51 11.66 5.33
CA ALA A 97 5.12 11.84 4.00
C ALA A 97 4.75 13.18 3.36
N GLN A 98 3.53 13.70 3.56
CA GLN A 98 3.11 14.99 3.01
C GLN A 98 4.03 16.16 3.42
N GLU A 99 4.70 16.08 4.58
CA GLU A 99 5.64 17.07 5.07
C GLU A 99 6.99 17.01 4.32
N TYR A 100 7.34 15.85 3.78
CA TYR A 100 8.63 15.55 3.15
C TYR A 100 8.57 15.41 1.63
N LEU A 101 7.37 15.39 1.05
CA LEU A 101 7.21 15.37 -0.40
C LEU A 101 7.56 16.74 -1.01
N ASN A 102 8.25 16.70 -2.14
CA ASN A 102 8.39 17.83 -3.04
C ASN A 102 7.03 18.23 -3.62
N ASP A 103 6.89 19.48 -4.09
CA ASP A 103 5.68 19.94 -4.75
C ASP A 103 5.38 19.07 -5.98
N GLY A 104 4.11 18.70 -6.17
CA GLY A 104 3.69 17.77 -7.20
C GLY A 104 4.04 16.30 -6.94
N GLY A 105 4.60 15.98 -5.78
CA GLY A 105 4.92 14.62 -5.39
C GLY A 105 3.71 13.70 -5.25
N SER A 106 3.93 12.41 -4.95
CA SER A 106 2.83 11.45 -4.89
C SER A 106 2.94 10.44 -3.74
N ILE A 107 1.78 9.99 -3.26
CA ILE A 107 1.61 8.88 -2.32
C ILE A 107 0.80 7.79 -3.03
N THR A 108 1.28 6.54 -2.98
CA THR A 108 0.54 5.40 -3.51
C THR A 108 0.37 4.35 -2.42
N LEU A 109 -0.87 4.10 -2.04
CA LEU A 109 -1.26 3.10 -1.04
C LEU A 109 -1.71 1.79 -1.71
N THR A 110 -1.93 0.75 -0.90
CA THR A 110 -2.37 -0.57 -1.37
C THR A 110 -3.64 -1.01 -0.65
N SER A 111 -4.71 -1.24 -1.41
CA SER A 111 -5.92 -1.94 -0.97
C SER A 111 -5.96 -3.39 -1.49
N GLY A 112 -7.04 -3.83 -2.08
CA GLY A 112 -7.22 -5.11 -2.75
C GLY A 112 -8.65 -5.32 -3.20
N ILE A 113 -8.85 -6.17 -4.21
CA ILE A 113 -10.14 -6.49 -4.84
C ILE A 113 -11.26 -6.77 -3.82
N VAL A 114 -10.90 -7.34 -2.66
CA VAL A 114 -11.86 -7.69 -1.61
C VAL A 114 -12.54 -6.48 -0.95
N ALA A 115 -12.12 -5.25 -1.24
CA ALA A 115 -12.85 -4.04 -0.89
C ALA A 115 -14.22 -3.96 -1.58
N GLU A 116 -14.33 -4.49 -2.80
CA GLU A 116 -15.55 -4.45 -3.62
C GLU A 116 -16.12 -5.84 -3.91
N GLN A 117 -15.26 -6.84 -4.05
CA GLN A 117 -15.65 -8.23 -4.32
C GLN A 117 -15.23 -9.12 -3.13
N PRO A 118 -16.11 -9.26 -2.13
CA PRO A 118 -15.77 -9.98 -0.91
C PRO A 118 -15.55 -11.47 -1.17
N ILE A 119 -14.65 -12.04 -0.39
CA ILE A 119 -14.39 -13.48 -0.39
C ILE A 119 -14.81 -14.11 0.94
N ARG A 120 -15.02 -15.42 0.93
CA ARG A 120 -15.25 -16.16 2.17
C ARG A 120 -14.03 -16.05 3.08
N PHE A 121 -14.26 -15.88 4.39
CA PHE A 121 -13.21 -15.68 5.41
C PHE A 121 -12.47 -14.33 5.33
N GLY A 122 -12.91 -13.41 4.46
CA GLY A 122 -12.23 -12.15 4.18
C GLY A 122 -12.87 -10.91 4.82
N ALA A 123 -13.76 -11.02 5.82
CA ALA A 123 -14.49 -9.89 6.37
C ALA A 123 -13.57 -8.75 6.87
N ALA A 124 -12.52 -9.07 7.64
CA ALA A 124 -11.55 -8.08 8.10
C ALA A 124 -10.75 -7.46 6.95
N ALA A 125 -10.43 -8.26 5.93
CA ALA A 125 -9.73 -7.78 4.74
C ALA A 125 -10.61 -6.83 3.92
N SER A 126 -11.89 -7.15 3.71
CA SER A 126 -12.85 -6.28 3.01
C SER A 126 -13.01 -4.95 3.72
N MET A 127 -13.26 -4.96 5.04
CA MET A 127 -13.38 -3.75 5.86
C MET A 127 -12.12 -2.87 5.76
N THR A 128 -10.95 -3.45 5.98
CA THR A 128 -9.69 -2.70 6.01
C THR A 128 -9.33 -2.11 4.64
N ASN A 129 -9.48 -2.87 3.55
CA ASN A 129 -9.19 -2.40 2.21
C ASN A 129 -10.16 -1.29 1.76
N ALA A 130 -11.45 -1.43 2.07
CA ALA A 130 -12.45 -0.39 1.80
C ALA A 130 -12.14 0.91 2.56
N ALA A 131 -11.69 0.80 3.82
CA ALA A 131 -11.29 1.95 4.63
C ALA A 131 -10.07 2.68 4.04
N VAL A 132 -9.05 1.96 3.53
CA VAL A 132 -7.91 2.57 2.82
C VAL A 132 -8.37 3.35 1.59
N GLU A 133 -9.29 2.80 0.80
CA GLU A 133 -9.83 3.50 -0.37
C GLU A 133 -10.66 4.73 0.00
N GLY A 134 -11.44 4.64 1.08
CA GLY A 134 -12.17 5.79 1.66
C GLY A 134 -11.24 6.91 2.09
N PHE A 135 -10.15 6.55 2.80
CA PHE A 135 -9.12 7.49 3.22
C PHE A 135 -8.48 8.20 2.01
N VAL A 136 -8.09 7.45 0.96
CA VAL A 136 -7.48 8.02 -0.24
C VAL A 136 -8.39 9.04 -0.93
N ARG A 137 -9.69 8.72 -1.06
CA ARG A 137 -10.67 9.64 -1.66
C ARG A 137 -10.81 10.94 -0.85
N GLY A 138 -10.86 10.86 0.47
CA GLY A 138 -10.91 12.04 1.35
C GLY A 138 -9.63 12.85 1.31
N ALA A 139 -8.48 12.20 1.47
CA ALA A 139 -7.18 12.86 1.49
C ALA A 139 -6.84 13.56 0.17
N ALA A 140 -7.31 13.03 -0.98
CA ALA A 140 -7.02 13.58 -2.30
C ALA A 140 -7.53 15.02 -2.51
N ILE A 141 -8.57 15.43 -1.80
CA ILE A 141 -9.12 16.80 -1.89
C ILE A 141 -8.53 17.74 -0.84
N GLU A 142 -7.73 17.22 0.11
CA GLU A 142 -7.14 18.02 1.19
C GLU A 142 -5.66 18.28 1.01
N LEU A 143 -4.93 17.37 0.30
CA LEU A 143 -3.49 17.52 0.08
C LEU A 143 -3.16 18.78 -0.70
N GLN A 144 -2.17 19.53 -0.19
CA GLN A 144 -1.74 20.82 -0.76
C GLN A 144 -0.53 20.66 -1.70
N ARG A 145 -0.09 21.72 -2.32
CA ARG A 145 1.12 21.82 -3.15
C ARG A 145 1.12 20.88 -4.36
N GLY A 146 -0.08 20.49 -4.85
CA GLY A 146 -0.19 19.54 -5.97
C GLY A 146 0.21 18.10 -5.63
N VAL A 147 0.38 17.77 -4.32
CA VAL A 147 0.66 16.41 -3.89
C VAL A 147 -0.55 15.53 -4.19
N ARG A 148 -0.29 14.40 -4.82
CA ARG A 148 -1.32 13.42 -5.24
C ARG A 148 -1.31 12.20 -4.34
N ILE A 149 -2.48 11.61 -4.13
CA ILE A 149 -2.62 10.33 -3.42
C ILE A 149 -3.54 9.40 -4.20
N ASN A 150 -3.11 8.17 -4.40
CA ASN A 150 -3.88 7.12 -5.06
C ASN A 150 -3.74 5.79 -4.31
N VAL A 151 -4.55 4.81 -4.69
CA VAL A 151 -4.45 3.45 -4.18
C VAL A 151 -4.49 2.43 -5.32
N VAL A 152 -3.66 1.40 -5.22
CA VAL A 152 -3.70 0.24 -6.11
C VAL A 152 -4.49 -0.87 -5.42
N SER A 153 -5.48 -1.42 -6.15
CA SER A 153 -6.38 -2.50 -5.70
C SER A 153 -6.13 -3.74 -6.57
N PRO A 154 -5.17 -4.61 -6.21
CA PRO A 154 -4.91 -5.83 -6.96
C PRO A 154 -5.92 -6.92 -6.61
N THR A 155 -6.13 -7.86 -7.55
CA THR A 155 -6.65 -9.20 -7.27
C THR A 155 -5.60 -10.03 -6.53
N VAL A 156 -5.87 -11.33 -6.31
CA VAL A 156 -4.86 -12.26 -5.79
C VAL A 156 -3.66 -12.31 -6.73
N LEU A 157 -2.45 -12.31 -6.17
CA LEU A 157 -1.24 -12.39 -6.99
C LEU A 157 -0.99 -13.83 -7.44
N ALA A 158 -0.56 -14.01 -8.69
CA ALA A 158 -0.17 -15.31 -9.21
C ALA A 158 0.94 -15.96 -8.36
N GLU A 159 1.89 -15.14 -7.88
CA GLU A 159 3.00 -15.55 -7.01
C GLU A 159 2.57 -15.92 -5.59
N SER A 160 1.32 -15.61 -5.21
CA SER A 160 0.79 -15.89 -3.86
C SER A 160 -0.33 -16.93 -3.85
N LEU A 161 -0.60 -17.60 -4.96
CA LEU A 161 -1.68 -18.59 -5.09
C LEU A 161 -1.54 -19.79 -4.16
N GLU A 162 -0.32 -20.20 -3.85
CA GLU A 162 -0.09 -21.28 -2.89
C GLU A 162 -0.69 -20.96 -1.51
N SER A 163 -0.55 -19.70 -1.06
CA SER A 163 -1.05 -19.26 0.26
C SER A 163 -2.48 -18.77 0.24
N TYR A 164 -2.88 -18.03 -0.81
CA TYR A 164 -4.15 -17.32 -0.84
C TYR A 164 -5.17 -17.90 -1.82
N GLY A 165 -4.75 -18.74 -2.78
CA GLY A 165 -5.64 -19.35 -3.77
C GLY A 165 -6.89 -20.00 -3.18
N PRO A 166 -6.80 -20.72 -2.04
CA PRO A 166 -7.97 -21.33 -1.38
C PRO A 166 -9.04 -20.34 -0.91
N PHE A 167 -8.75 -19.04 -0.85
CA PHE A 167 -9.72 -17.99 -0.51
C PHE A 167 -10.30 -17.30 -1.74
N PHE A 168 -9.68 -17.45 -2.93
CA PHE A 168 -9.97 -16.67 -4.15
C PHE A 168 -10.51 -17.53 -5.30
N TYR A 169 -11.39 -18.49 -4.99
CA TYR A 169 -12.01 -19.30 -6.04
C TYR A 169 -12.80 -18.46 -7.04
N GLY A 170 -12.51 -18.63 -8.34
CA GLY A 170 -13.18 -17.91 -9.42
C GLY A 170 -12.61 -16.52 -9.72
N PHE A 171 -11.57 -16.09 -9.01
CA PHE A 171 -10.86 -14.85 -9.32
C PHE A 171 -9.70 -15.12 -10.27
N GLU A 172 -9.52 -14.23 -11.25
CA GLU A 172 -8.34 -14.27 -12.12
C GLU A 172 -7.13 -13.69 -11.37
N PRO A 173 -6.03 -14.45 -11.23
CA PRO A 173 -4.84 -13.92 -10.57
C PRO A 173 -4.08 -12.97 -11.48
N ALA A 174 -3.45 -11.95 -10.89
CA ALA A 174 -2.58 -11.03 -11.61
C ALA A 174 -1.11 -11.26 -11.23
N ALA A 175 -0.20 -11.23 -12.22
CA ALA A 175 1.23 -11.22 -11.94
C ALA A 175 1.64 -9.93 -11.21
N ALA A 176 2.55 -10.01 -10.25
CA ALA A 176 3.05 -8.85 -9.51
C ALA A 176 3.65 -7.78 -10.44
N SER A 177 4.24 -8.19 -11.57
CA SER A 177 4.74 -7.27 -12.60
C SER A 177 3.62 -6.46 -13.27
N ARG A 178 2.45 -7.07 -13.52
CA ARG A 178 1.27 -6.35 -14.04
C ARG A 178 0.75 -5.36 -12.99
N VAL A 179 0.72 -5.76 -11.74
CA VAL A 179 0.32 -4.88 -10.62
C VAL A 179 1.27 -3.69 -10.49
N ALA A 180 2.58 -3.89 -10.66
CA ALA A 180 3.59 -2.84 -10.60
C ALA A 180 3.37 -1.70 -11.63
N LEU A 181 2.75 -1.99 -12.79
CA LEU A 181 2.41 -0.95 -13.78
C LEU A 181 1.39 0.07 -13.23
N ALA A 182 0.46 -0.36 -12.38
CA ALA A 182 -0.48 0.55 -11.73
C ALA A 182 0.22 1.51 -10.75
N TYR A 183 1.26 1.04 -10.05
CA TYR A 183 2.09 1.91 -9.22
C TYR A 183 2.89 2.92 -10.04
N SER A 184 3.49 2.52 -11.17
CA SER A 184 4.13 3.47 -12.10
C SER A 184 3.13 4.53 -12.57
N ARG A 185 1.91 4.11 -12.96
CA ARG A 185 0.86 5.05 -13.36
C ARG A 185 0.48 6.02 -12.25
N SER A 186 0.43 5.58 -11.00
CA SER A 186 0.17 6.45 -9.84
C SER A 186 1.30 7.43 -9.57
N VAL A 187 2.54 6.94 -9.59
CA VAL A 187 3.75 7.73 -9.28
C VAL A 187 4.04 8.75 -10.37
N GLU A 188 3.98 8.34 -11.63
CA GLU A 188 4.43 9.13 -12.79
C GLU A 188 3.29 9.89 -13.47
N GLY A 189 2.03 9.50 -13.24
CA GLY A 189 0.85 10.12 -13.85
C GLY A 189 0.36 11.36 -13.10
N ALA A 190 -0.70 11.99 -13.62
CA ALA A 190 -1.24 13.25 -13.09
C ALA A 190 -2.48 13.09 -12.21
N GLN A 191 -3.03 11.87 -12.11
CA GLN A 191 -4.30 11.62 -11.42
C GLN A 191 -4.12 11.60 -9.89
N THR A 192 -5.16 12.03 -9.16
CA THR A 192 -5.26 11.90 -7.69
C THR A 192 -6.61 11.31 -7.31
N GLY A 193 -6.71 10.71 -6.12
CA GLY A 193 -7.96 10.12 -5.59
C GLY A 193 -8.41 8.84 -6.29
N GLN A 194 -7.54 8.22 -7.12
CA GLN A 194 -7.91 7.07 -7.94
C GLN A 194 -7.71 5.75 -7.18
N VAL A 195 -8.61 4.79 -7.48
CA VAL A 195 -8.43 3.37 -7.19
C VAL A 195 -8.03 2.68 -8.50
N TYR A 196 -6.76 2.32 -8.62
CA TYR A 196 -6.25 1.59 -9.78
C TYR A 196 -6.51 0.09 -9.61
N LYS A 197 -7.57 -0.39 -10.22
CA LYS A 197 -7.99 -1.80 -10.18
C LYS A 197 -7.12 -2.62 -11.14
N VAL A 198 -6.55 -3.71 -10.64
CA VAL A 198 -5.75 -4.67 -11.40
C VAL A 198 -6.34 -6.05 -11.13
N TRP A 199 -7.43 -6.32 -11.83
CA TRP A 199 -8.27 -7.51 -11.74
C TRP A 199 -8.32 -8.26 -13.06
#